data_895b6a88582988f00cf38f253fa4b333
#
_entry.id   895b6a88582988f00cf38f253fa4b333
#
_cell.length_a   1.000
_cell.length_b   1.000
_cell.length_c   1.000
_cell.angle_alpha   90.00
_cell.angle_beta   90.00
_cell.angle_gamma   90.00
#
_symmetry.space_group_name_H-M   'P 1'
#
loop_
_entity.id
_entity.type
_entity.pdbx_description
1 polymer ?
#
loop_
_entity_poly.entity_id
_entity_poly.type
_entity_poly.pdbx_seq_one_letter_code
_entity_poly.pdbx_strand_id
1 'polypeptide(L)'
;MPQKKPLTIVSKTAARIAAVQIFYNTIISKRNISDVFQDYIISFKGDLENEFEIKTLNEEYLNSLVLGFNINLNKEIEKLLNNEWKIERISAVDKAILFAGIIELNLDNNLTKNIIISEYIEIAEQMGGEAKFINKLLDKISKTKILNIN
;
A
#
# COMPACT_ATOMS: atom_id res chain seq x y z
N MET A 1 24.71 6.72 -13.64
CA MET A 1 23.89 5.54 -13.34
C MET A 1 23.25 5.71 -11.97
N PRO A 2 21.94 5.56 -11.90
CA PRO A 2 21.30 5.59 -10.58
C PRO A 2 21.85 4.43 -9.73
N GLN A 3 22.12 4.72 -8.47
CA GLN A 3 22.56 3.70 -7.52
C GLN A 3 21.43 2.69 -7.33
N LYS A 4 21.76 1.42 -7.40
CA LYS A 4 20.79 0.36 -7.12
C LYS A 4 20.47 0.37 -5.63
N LYS A 5 19.19 0.35 -5.28
CA LYS A 5 18.74 0.16 -3.90
C LYS A 5 19.19 -1.22 -3.41
N PRO A 6 19.50 -1.37 -2.11
CA PRO A 6 19.77 -2.70 -1.56
C PRO A 6 18.63 -3.67 -1.85
N LEU A 7 18.96 -4.95 -2.04
CA LEU A 7 17.97 -6.00 -2.36
C LEU A 7 16.82 -6.05 -1.35
N THR A 8 17.10 -5.84 -0.06
CA THR A 8 16.08 -5.83 0.98
C THR A 8 15.06 -4.70 0.78
N ILE A 9 15.51 -3.52 0.34
CA ILE A 9 14.63 -2.39 0.06
C ILE A 9 13.83 -2.66 -1.21
N VAL A 10 14.47 -3.18 -2.24
CA VAL A 10 13.82 -3.50 -3.52
C VAL A 10 12.71 -4.54 -3.32
N SER A 11 12.96 -5.57 -2.53
CA SER A 11 11.96 -6.63 -2.29
C SER A 11 10.75 -6.12 -1.51
N LYS A 12 10.95 -5.20 -0.57
CA LYS A 12 9.85 -4.56 0.16
C LYS A 12 9.13 -3.54 -0.72
N THR A 13 9.85 -2.80 -1.56
CA THR A 13 9.24 -1.88 -2.52
C THR A 13 8.32 -2.64 -3.48
N ALA A 14 8.78 -3.79 -3.99
CA ALA A 14 7.97 -4.65 -4.83
C ALA A 14 6.71 -5.14 -4.09
N ALA A 15 6.84 -5.51 -2.82
CA ALA A 15 5.71 -5.93 -1.99
C ALA A 15 4.70 -4.80 -1.80
N ARG A 16 5.17 -3.55 -1.60
CA ARG A 16 4.29 -2.39 -1.46
C ARG A 16 3.50 -2.13 -2.75
N ILE A 17 4.17 -2.17 -3.89
CA ILE A 17 3.53 -1.99 -5.19
C ILE A 17 2.49 -3.09 -5.41
N ALA A 18 2.84 -4.33 -5.11
CA ALA A 18 1.91 -5.46 -5.22
C ALA A 18 0.69 -5.28 -4.32
N ALA A 19 0.89 -4.84 -3.07
CA ALA A 19 -0.21 -4.59 -2.15
C ALA A 19 -1.16 -3.51 -2.69
N VAL A 20 -0.61 -2.42 -3.22
CA VAL A 20 -1.42 -1.35 -3.81
C VAL A 20 -2.24 -1.88 -4.98
N GLN A 21 -1.65 -2.69 -5.85
CA GLN A 21 -2.35 -3.27 -6.98
C GLN A 21 -3.47 -4.23 -6.53
N ILE A 22 -3.20 -5.05 -5.52
CA ILE A 22 -4.20 -5.97 -4.96
C ILE A 22 -5.36 -5.17 -4.35
N PHE A 23 -5.07 -4.15 -3.57
CA PHE A 23 -6.11 -3.32 -2.95
C PHE A 23 -6.91 -2.56 -4.01
N TYR A 24 -6.24 -2.04 -5.03
CA TYR A 24 -6.92 -1.40 -6.15
C TYR A 24 -7.90 -2.36 -6.83
N ASN A 25 -7.45 -3.56 -7.16
CA ASN A 25 -8.30 -4.57 -7.79
C ASN A 25 -9.47 -4.96 -6.88
N THR A 26 -9.23 -5.08 -5.59
CA THR A 26 -10.28 -5.39 -4.61
C THR A 26 -11.33 -4.30 -4.58
N ILE A 27 -10.91 -3.04 -4.58
CA ILE A 27 -11.82 -1.88 -4.58
C ILE A 27 -12.66 -1.85 -5.85
N ILE A 28 -12.04 -2.01 -7.01
CA ILE A 28 -12.71 -1.89 -8.30
C ILE A 28 -13.63 -3.08 -8.57
N SER A 29 -13.16 -4.29 -8.30
CA SER A 29 -13.93 -5.52 -8.62
C SER A 29 -14.95 -5.89 -7.57
N LYS A 30 -14.80 -5.38 -6.35
CA LYS A 30 -15.62 -5.74 -5.17
C LYS A 30 -15.56 -7.24 -4.85
N ARG A 31 -14.50 -7.92 -5.32
CA ARG A 31 -14.24 -9.32 -4.99
C ARG A 31 -13.64 -9.43 -3.60
N ASN A 32 -13.66 -10.64 -3.06
CA ASN A 32 -12.99 -10.95 -1.80
C ASN A 32 -11.47 -10.78 -1.98
N ILE A 33 -10.82 -10.12 -1.04
CA ILE A 33 -9.39 -9.83 -1.12
C ILE A 33 -8.54 -11.11 -1.22
N SER A 34 -8.95 -12.19 -0.56
CA SER A 34 -8.18 -13.43 -0.64
C SER A 34 -8.17 -14.01 -2.06
N ASP A 35 -9.27 -13.88 -2.79
CA ASP A 35 -9.35 -14.34 -4.19
C ASP A 35 -8.50 -13.44 -5.10
N VAL A 36 -8.56 -12.13 -4.91
CA VAL A 36 -7.74 -11.18 -5.67
C VAL A 36 -6.26 -11.43 -5.41
N PHE A 37 -5.89 -11.67 -4.15
CA PHE A 37 -4.52 -11.96 -3.77
C PHE A 37 -4.02 -13.24 -4.45
N GLN A 38 -4.80 -14.31 -4.40
CA GLN A 38 -4.42 -15.57 -5.05
C GLN A 38 -4.21 -15.40 -6.55
N ASP A 39 -5.14 -14.73 -7.22
CA ASP A 39 -5.01 -14.45 -8.65
C ASP A 39 -3.78 -13.62 -8.96
N TYR A 40 -3.49 -12.63 -8.13
CA TYR A 40 -2.31 -11.79 -8.29
C TYR A 40 -1.02 -12.61 -8.19
N ILE A 41 -0.91 -13.46 -7.18
CA ILE A 41 0.29 -14.27 -6.96
C ILE A 41 0.50 -15.25 -8.11
N ILE A 42 -0.56 -15.88 -8.60
CA ILE A 42 -0.48 -16.83 -9.72
C ILE A 42 0.00 -16.11 -10.99
N SER A 43 -0.62 -14.99 -11.33
CA SER A 43 -0.23 -14.19 -12.51
C SER A 43 1.18 -13.64 -12.38
N PHE A 44 1.52 -13.15 -11.20
CA PHE A 44 2.82 -12.56 -10.91
C PHE A 44 3.94 -13.58 -11.08
N LYS A 45 3.78 -14.77 -10.49
CA LYS A 45 4.77 -15.85 -10.60
C LYS A 45 4.90 -16.38 -12.02
N GLY A 46 3.77 -16.38 -12.78
CA GLY A 46 3.79 -16.85 -14.16
C GLY A 46 4.46 -15.89 -15.12
N ASP A 47 4.11 -14.61 -15.05
CA ASP A 47 4.49 -13.62 -16.06
C ASP A 47 5.70 -12.79 -15.67
N LEU A 48 5.78 -12.34 -14.42
CA LEU A 48 6.76 -11.35 -14.00
C LEU A 48 8.06 -11.97 -13.50
N GLU A 49 8.04 -13.19 -12.96
CA GLU A 49 9.26 -13.90 -12.59
C GLU A 49 10.18 -14.10 -13.80
N ASN A 50 9.59 -14.27 -14.99
CA ASN A 50 10.34 -14.49 -16.21
C ASN A 50 10.82 -13.19 -16.87
N GLU A 51 10.07 -12.10 -16.75
CA GLU A 51 10.41 -10.83 -17.42
C GLU A 51 11.36 -9.94 -16.63
N PHE A 52 11.26 -9.95 -15.30
CA PHE A 52 11.96 -8.97 -14.45
C PHE A 52 12.84 -9.61 -13.40
N GLU A 53 13.09 -10.91 -13.45
CA GLU A 53 13.83 -11.63 -12.41
C GLU A 53 13.29 -11.29 -11.01
N ILE A 54 11.98 -11.30 -10.84
CA ILE A 54 11.37 -10.93 -9.56
C ILE A 54 11.51 -12.07 -8.56
N LYS A 55 12.73 -12.49 -8.37
CA LYS A 55 13.19 -13.16 -7.17
C LYS A 55 13.28 -12.17 -6.00
N THR A 56 12.87 -10.92 -6.24
CA THR A 56 13.01 -9.84 -5.26
C THR A 56 11.72 -9.52 -4.52
N LEU A 57 10.57 -10.13 -4.86
CA LEU A 57 9.34 -9.91 -4.12
C LEU A 57 9.41 -10.59 -2.76
N ASN A 58 9.29 -9.81 -1.70
CA ASN A 58 9.15 -10.35 -0.35
C ASN A 58 7.70 -10.75 -0.13
N GLU A 59 7.38 -12.03 -0.39
CA GLU A 59 6.02 -12.55 -0.25
C GLU A 59 5.52 -12.51 1.19
N GLU A 60 6.39 -12.74 2.15
CA GLU A 60 6.04 -12.67 3.56
C GLU A 60 5.61 -11.26 3.95
N TYR A 61 6.36 -10.25 3.50
CA TYR A 61 6.01 -8.86 3.75
C TYR A 61 4.70 -8.48 3.05
N LEU A 62 4.52 -8.92 1.79
CA LEU A 62 3.26 -8.71 1.07
C LEU A 62 2.08 -9.34 1.81
N ASN A 63 2.25 -10.56 2.29
CA ASN A 63 1.20 -11.23 3.06
C ASN A 63 0.83 -10.43 4.31
N SER A 64 1.82 -9.87 5.01
CA SER A 64 1.58 -9.02 6.18
C SER A 64 0.74 -7.79 5.83
N LEU A 65 1.00 -7.17 4.68
CA LEU A 65 0.21 -6.02 4.22
C LEU A 65 -1.22 -6.42 3.87
N VAL A 66 -1.37 -7.52 3.14
CA VAL A 66 -2.69 -8.01 2.72
C VAL A 66 -3.55 -8.42 3.92
N LEU A 67 -2.95 -9.05 4.93
CA LEU A 67 -3.65 -9.43 6.16
C LEU A 67 -4.16 -8.22 6.95
N GLY A 68 -3.54 -7.07 6.78
CA GLY A 68 -3.98 -5.84 7.43
C GLY A 68 -5.20 -5.19 6.78
N PHE A 69 -5.60 -5.64 5.60
CA PHE A 69 -6.75 -5.07 4.92
C PHE A 69 -8.03 -5.29 5.73
N ASN A 70 -8.73 -4.20 5.99
CA ASN A 70 -9.91 -4.21 6.86
C ASN A 70 -10.93 -3.22 6.31
N ILE A 71 -12.20 -3.61 6.34
CA ILE A 71 -13.31 -2.77 5.90
C ILE A 71 -13.38 -1.44 6.68
N ASN A 72 -12.86 -1.42 7.90
CA ASN A 72 -12.86 -0.22 8.74
C ASN A 72 -11.84 0.84 8.31
N LEU A 73 -10.93 0.52 7.38
CA LEU A 73 -9.95 1.50 6.88
C LEU A 73 -10.61 2.73 6.27
N ASN A 74 -11.72 2.56 5.56
CA ASN A 74 -12.48 3.69 5.02
C ASN A 74 -12.93 4.65 6.13
N LYS A 75 -13.42 4.11 7.23
CA LYS A 75 -13.86 4.93 8.37
C LYS A 75 -12.71 5.67 9.01
N GLU A 76 -11.55 5.04 9.11
CA GLU A 76 -10.37 5.68 9.67
C GLU A 76 -9.90 6.85 8.79
N ILE A 77 -9.93 6.66 7.47
CA ILE A 77 -9.61 7.75 6.54
C ILE A 77 -10.62 8.87 6.66
N GLU A 78 -11.92 8.57 6.74
CA GLU A 78 -12.97 9.58 6.90
C GLU A 78 -12.75 10.47 8.12
N LYS A 79 -12.35 9.89 9.24
CA LYS A 79 -12.05 10.64 10.45
C LYS A 79 -10.95 11.68 10.25
N LEU A 80 -10.02 11.40 9.35
CA LEU A 80 -8.88 12.28 9.08
C LEU A 80 -9.21 13.40 8.11
N LEU A 81 -10.31 13.28 7.36
CA LEU A 81 -10.67 14.23 6.31
C LEU A 81 -11.31 15.51 6.84
N ASN A 82 -11.70 15.58 8.12
CA ASN A 82 -12.25 16.77 8.80
C ASN A 82 -13.41 17.43 8.05
N ASN A 83 -14.25 16.66 7.39
CA ASN A 83 -15.40 17.14 6.60
C ASN A 83 -15.03 17.95 5.34
N GLU A 84 -13.75 18.16 5.05
CA GLU A 84 -13.32 18.88 3.85
C GLU A 84 -13.45 18.04 2.59
N TRP A 85 -13.30 16.71 2.70
CA TRP A 85 -13.37 15.78 1.60
C TRP A 85 -14.24 14.59 1.97
N LYS A 86 -15.03 14.13 1.04
CA LYS A 86 -15.77 12.89 1.20
C LYS A 86 -14.92 11.74 0.66
N ILE A 87 -14.96 10.61 1.34
CA ILE A 87 -14.19 9.44 0.93
C ILE A 87 -14.56 8.97 -0.48
N GLU A 88 -15.79 9.20 -0.90
CA GLU A 88 -16.25 8.85 -2.24
C GLU A 88 -15.54 9.62 -3.34
N ARG A 89 -14.95 10.76 -3.01
CA ARG A 89 -14.19 11.58 -3.96
C ARG A 89 -12.73 11.20 -4.08
N ILE A 90 -12.25 10.33 -3.19
CA ILE A 90 -10.88 9.83 -3.28
C ILE A 90 -10.85 8.75 -4.36
N SER A 91 -9.92 8.86 -5.31
CA SER A 91 -9.79 7.87 -6.37
C SER A 91 -9.45 6.49 -5.81
N ALA A 92 -9.78 5.43 -6.55
CA ALA A 92 -9.45 4.07 -6.14
C ALA A 92 -7.94 3.86 -6.01
N VAL A 93 -7.14 4.49 -6.86
CA VAL A 93 -5.68 4.46 -6.76
C VAL A 93 -5.22 5.07 -5.44
N ASP A 94 -5.70 6.25 -5.12
CA ASP A 94 -5.31 6.93 -3.87
C ASP A 94 -5.78 6.15 -2.64
N LYS A 95 -6.98 5.58 -2.66
CA LYS A 95 -7.45 4.71 -1.58
C LYS A 95 -6.54 3.51 -1.38
N ALA A 96 -6.17 2.85 -2.48
CA ALA A 96 -5.31 1.67 -2.41
C ALA A 96 -3.94 2.02 -1.81
N ILE A 97 -3.36 3.14 -2.20
CA ILE A 97 -2.09 3.62 -1.66
C ILE A 97 -2.23 3.96 -0.18
N LEU A 98 -3.29 4.66 0.19
CA LEU A 98 -3.55 5.00 1.59
C LEU A 98 -3.76 3.76 2.44
N PHE A 99 -4.51 2.78 1.97
CA PHE A 99 -4.71 1.53 2.71
C PHE A 99 -3.39 0.83 2.99
N ALA A 100 -2.57 0.67 1.96
CA ALA A 100 -1.26 0.02 2.11
C ALA A 100 -0.36 0.80 3.08
N GLY A 101 -0.31 2.12 2.94
CA GLY A 101 0.50 2.97 3.81
C GLY A 101 0.06 2.93 5.26
N ILE A 102 -1.25 3.00 5.50
CA ILE A 102 -1.82 2.92 6.85
C ILE A 102 -1.48 1.58 7.48
N ILE A 103 -1.68 0.49 6.76
CA ILE A 103 -1.39 -0.86 7.25
C ILE A 103 0.09 -0.96 7.62
N GLU A 104 0.98 -0.53 6.72
CA GLU A 104 2.41 -0.64 6.96
C GLU A 104 2.88 0.21 8.15
N LEU A 105 2.32 1.41 8.31
CA LEU A 105 2.63 2.26 9.46
C LEU A 105 2.27 1.61 10.80
N ASN A 106 1.35 0.65 10.77
CA ASN A 106 0.92 -0.08 11.96
C ASN A 106 1.61 -1.43 12.14
N LEU A 107 2.41 -1.86 11.17
CA LEU A 107 3.17 -3.10 11.34
C LEU A 107 4.30 -2.87 12.33
N ASP A 108 4.57 -3.90 13.13
CA ASP A 108 5.75 -3.94 13.99
C ASP A 108 6.96 -4.30 13.12
N ASN A 109 7.53 -3.28 12.50
CA ASN A 109 8.73 -3.41 11.71
C ASN A 109 9.76 -2.38 12.19
N ASN A 110 11.02 -2.58 11.80
CA ASN A 110 12.11 -1.71 12.24
C ASN A 110 12.29 -0.47 11.35
N LEU A 111 11.31 -0.17 10.49
CA LEU A 111 11.39 0.96 9.59
C LEU A 111 10.85 2.23 10.24
N THR A 112 11.48 3.36 9.95
CA THR A 112 10.97 4.64 10.42
C THR A 112 9.73 5.04 9.61
N LYS A 113 8.83 5.75 10.27
CA LYS A 113 7.61 6.26 9.63
C LYS A 113 7.93 7.12 8.40
N ASN A 114 8.99 7.92 8.46
CA ASN A 114 9.39 8.77 7.35
C ASN A 114 9.78 7.97 6.11
N ILE A 115 10.47 6.85 6.29
CA ILE A 115 10.84 5.97 5.18
C ILE A 115 9.58 5.38 4.54
N ILE A 116 8.65 4.88 5.36
CA ILE A 116 7.41 4.29 4.88
C ILE A 116 6.60 5.31 4.07
N ILE A 117 6.40 6.51 4.61
CA ILE A 117 5.67 7.57 3.93
C ILE A 117 6.34 7.93 2.61
N SER A 118 7.66 8.09 2.61
CA SER A 118 8.44 8.42 1.41
C SER A 118 8.26 7.36 0.31
N GLU A 119 8.23 6.09 0.67
CA GLU A 119 8.01 5.01 -0.30
C GLU A 119 6.62 5.09 -0.94
N TYR A 120 5.58 5.40 -0.17
CA TYR A 120 4.23 5.52 -0.73
C TYR A 120 4.02 6.79 -1.54
N ILE A 121 4.73 7.87 -1.22
CA ILE A 121 4.73 9.07 -2.06
C ILE A 121 5.33 8.76 -3.43
N GLU A 122 6.46 8.03 -3.45
CA GLU A 122 7.10 7.62 -4.70
C GLU A 122 6.16 6.72 -5.54
N ILE A 123 5.46 5.80 -4.90
CA ILE A 123 4.47 4.96 -5.56
C ILE A 123 3.35 5.82 -6.16
N ALA A 124 2.85 6.80 -5.39
CA ALA A 124 1.81 7.70 -5.86
C ALA A 124 2.25 8.47 -7.10
N GLU A 125 3.47 8.98 -7.11
CA GLU A 125 4.02 9.69 -8.26
C GLU A 125 4.09 8.79 -9.50
N GLN A 126 4.49 7.54 -9.33
CA GLN A 126 4.60 6.58 -10.43
C GLN A 126 3.23 6.12 -10.95
N MET A 127 2.23 6.03 -10.09
CA MET A 127 0.90 5.55 -10.46
C MET A 127 -0.10 6.64 -10.81
N GLY A 128 0.33 7.91 -10.81
CA GLY A 128 -0.55 9.02 -11.12
C GLY A 128 -1.51 9.40 -10.00
N GLY A 129 -1.16 9.08 -8.76
CA GLY A 129 -1.94 9.46 -7.58
C GLY A 129 -1.65 10.88 -7.12
N GLU A 130 -2.40 11.34 -6.14
CA GLU A 130 -2.28 12.67 -5.54
C GLU A 130 -1.25 12.64 -4.41
N ALA A 131 0.04 12.72 -4.76
CA ALA A 131 1.16 12.53 -3.84
C ALA A 131 1.09 13.47 -2.63
N LYS A 132 0.76 14.74 -2.83
CA LYS A 132 0.67 15.72 -1.74
C LYS A 132 -0.44 15.37 -0.75
N PHE A 133 -1.57 14.95 -1.26
CA PHE A 133 -2.72 14.52 -0.45
C PHE A 133 -2.38 13.29 0.37
N ILE A 134 -1.76 12.31 -0.26
CA ILE A 134 -1.33 11.06 0.39
C ILE A 134 -0.31 11.37 1.49
N ASN A 135 0.68 12.21 1.21
CA ASN A 135 1.67 12.63 2.19
C ASN A 135 1.01 13.25 3.42
N LYS A 136 0.08 14.18 3.18
CA LYS A 136 -0.63 14.86 4.26
C LYS A 136 -1.37 13.87 5.16
N LEU A 137 -2.10 12.94 4.58
CA LEU A 137 -2.88 11.96 5.34
C LEU A 137 -2.00 10.95 6.07
N LEU A 138 -0.98 10.41 5.41
CA LEU A 138 -0.07 9.45 6.06
C LEU A 138 0.73 10.10 7.19
N ASP A 139 1.17 11.34 7.00
CA ASP A 139 1.86 12.09 8.05
C ASP A 139 0.94 12.29 9.26
N LYS A 140 -0.29 12.69 9.02
CA LYS A 140 -1.29 12.88 10.08
C LYS A 140 -1.54 11.58 10.84
N ILE A 141 -1.70 10.46 10.13
CA ILE A 141 -1.90 9.15 10.73
C ILE A 141 -0.70 8.77 11.59
N SER A 142 0.52 9.01 11.10
CA SER A 142 1.74 8.65 11.80
C SER A 142 1.88 9.36 13.14
N LYS A 143 1.26 10.53 13.27
CA LYS A 143 1.33 11.34 14.49
C LYS A 143 0.22 11.02 15.50
N THR A 144 -0.85 10.37 15.09
CA THR A 144 -2.06 10.28 15.89
C THR A 144 -2.33 8.93 16.53
N LYS A 145 -1.51 7.92 16.41
CA LYS A 145 -1.71 6.57 16.98
C LYS A 145 -3.19 6.09 16.85
N ILE A 146 -3.85 6.45 15.77
CA ILE A 146 -5.30 6.26 15.62
C ILE A 146 -5.68 4.80 15.45
N LEU A 147 -4.71 3.92 15.26
CA LEU A 147 -5.06 2.63 14.71
C LEU A 147 -4.75 1.49 15.64
N ASN A 148 -5.72 1.19 16.49
CA ASN A 148 -5.95 -0.18 16.90
C ASN A 148 -6.73 -0.88 15.79
N ILE A 149 -6.03 -1.34 14.74
CA ILE A 149 -6.62 -2.16 13.70
C ILE A 149 -6.57 -3.64 14.14
N ASN A 150 -6.89 -3.91 15.33
CA ASN A 150 -6.98 -5.30 15.78
C ASN A 150 -8.44 -5.72 15.76
#